data_bc56b1be8aa6695be88e0f5560b8523c
#
_entry.id   bc56b1be8aa6695be88e0f5560b8523c
#
_cell.length_a   1.000
_cell.length_b   1.000
_cell.length_c   1.000
_cell.angle_alpha   90.00
_cell.angle_beta   90.00
_cell.angle_gamma   90.00
#
_symmetry.space_group_name_H-M   'P 1'
#
loop_
_entity.id
_entity.type
_entity.pdbx_description
1 polymer ?
#
loop_
_entity_poly.entity_id
_entity_poly.type
_entity_poly.pdbx_seq_one_letter_code
_entity_poly.pdbx_strand_id
1 'polypeptide(L)'
;VATLYSRTMTAEFDPDAMIERFRARADAVRKRGLPPVEGPERERFKEQARADFMDFAMLGDATAAIEDGVLVLRVDLRPAGAGSGS
;
A
#
# COMPACT_ATOMS: atom_id res chain seq x y z
N VAL A 1 4.12 25.20 4.21
CA VAL A 1 3.27 24.01 4.38
C VAL A 1 4.14 22.74 4.40
N ALA A 2 4.99 22.57 3.38
CA ALA A 2 5.83 21.39 3.31
C ALA A 2 6.82 21.31 4.48
N THR A 3 7.37 22.43 4.88
CA THR A 3 8.31 22.48 6.00
C THR A 3 7.63 22.11 7.31
N LEU A 4 6.45 22.65 7.54
CA LEU A 4 5.70 22.34 8.75
C LEU A 4 5.29 20.88 8.79
N TYR A 5 4.85 20.35 7.67
CA TYR A 5 4.46 18.97 7.52
C TYR A 5 5.62 18.04 7.87
N SER A 6 6.79 18.29 7.27
CA SER A 6 7.97 17.46 7.49
C SER A 6 8.40 17.47 8.96
N ARG A 7 8.41 18.65 9.55
CA ARG A 7 8.87 18.83 10.93
C ARG A 7 7.96 18.09 11.91
N THR A 8 6.65 18.19 11.72
CA THR A 8 5.69 17.57 12.60
C THR A 8 5.61 16.06 12.37
N MET A 9 5.50 15.65 11.12
CA MET A 9 5.30 14.25 10.80
C MET A 9 6.52 13.40 11.08
N THR A 10 7.73 13.94 10.85
CA THR A 10 8.94 13.16 11.08
C THR A 10 9.11 12.80 12.55
N ALA A 11 8.76 13.72 13.45
CA ALA A 11 8.93 13.47 14.89
C ALA A 11 7.99 12.42 15.43
N GLU A 12 6.78 12.33 14.89
CA GLU A 12 5.74 11.44 15.43
C GLU A 12 5.35 10.31 14.50
N PHE A 13 5.82 10.34 13.27
CA PHE A 13 5.40 9.41 12.26
C PHE A 13 6.12 8.07 12.42
N ASP A 14 5.32 7.00 12.40
CA ASP A 14 5.85 5.63 12.44
C ASP A 14 5.66 4.98 11.07
N PRO A 15 6.74 4.82 10.30
CA PRO A 15 6.64 4.23 8.97
C PRO A 15 6.12 2.79 9.00
N ASP A 16 6.54 2.02 9.99
CA ASP A 16 6.10 0.62 10.08
C ASP A 16 4.61 0.53 10.37
N ALA A 17 4.09 1.43 11.18
CA ALA A 17 2.66 1.47 11.44
C ALA A 17 1.89 1.83 10.17
N MET A 18 2.44 2.70 9.34
CA MET A 18 1.83 3.03 8.06
C MET A 18 1.76 1.80 7.15
N ILE A 19 2.85 1.04 7.07
CA ILE A 19 2.88 -0.19 6.28
C ILE A 19 1.82 -1.17 6.78
N GLU A 20 1.67 -1.32 8.08
CA GLU A 20 0.64 -2.18 8.64
C GLU A 20 -0.76 -1.73 8.26
N ARG A 21 -1.00 -0.41 8.21
CA ARG A 21 -2.30 0.10 7.78
C ARG A 21 -2.58 -0.26 6.32
N PHE A 22 -1.56 -0.24 5.47
CA PHE A 22 -1.75 -0.63 4.07
C PHE A 22 -2.02 -2.12 3.93
N ARG A 23 -1.40 -2.95 4.76
CA ARG A 23 -1.75 -4.38 4.79
C ARG A 23 -3.20 -4.59 5.18
N ALA A 24 -3.65 -3.86 6.18
CA ALA A 24 -5.05 -3.95 6.61
C ALA A 24 -6.01 -3.49 5.52
N ARG A 25 -5.63 -2.45 4.77
CA ARG A 25 -6.45 -1.96 3.67
C ARG A 25 -6.53 -2.98 2.53
N ALA A 26 -5.43 -3.64 2.21
CA ALA A 26 -5.43 -4.70 1.22
C ALA A 26 -6.37 -5.83 1.64
N ASP A 27 -6.29 -6.24 2.90
CA ASP A 27 -7.14 -7.28 3.43
C ASP A 27 -8.62 -6.87 3.38
N ALA A 28 -8.90 -5.61 3.69
CA ALA A 28 -10.25 -5.09 3.63
C ALA A 28 -10.82 -5.13 2.22
N VAL A 29 -10.00 -4.86 1.21
CA VAL A 29 -10.43 -4.96 -0.18
C VAL A 29 -10.83 -6.39 -0.52
N ARG A 30 -10.05 -7.38 -0.08
CA ARG A 30 -10.35 -8.77 -0.34
C ARG A 30 -11.67 -9.21 0.28
N LYS A 31 -12.04 -8.59 1.40
CA LYS A 31 -13.27 -8.90 2.10
C LYS A 31 -14.47 -8.10 1.60
N ARG A 32 -14.22 -7.16 0.69
CA ARG A 32 -15.26 -6.30 0.13
C ARG A 32 -16.17 -7.10 -0.78
N GLY A 33 -17.47 -7.02 -0.55
CA GLY A 33 -18.44 -7.66 -1.45
C GLY A 33 -18.63 -6.84 -2.70
N LEU A 34 -19.08 -7.49 -3.76
CA LEU A 34 -19.49 -6.78 -4.96
C LEU A 34 -20.90 -6.23 -4.78
N PRO A 35 -21.16 -4.99 -5.24
CA PRO A 35 -22.53 -4.50 -5.22
C PRO A 35 -23.40 -5.31 -6.17
N PRO A 36 -24.74 -5.23 -6.01
CA PRO A 36 -25.64 -6.00 -6.86
C PRO A 36 -25.82 -5.36 -8.23
N VAL A 37 -24.76 -5.41 -9.02
CA VAL A 37 -24.72 -4.87 -10.39
C VAL A 37 -24.32 -5.98 -11.33
N GLU A 38 -24.66 -5.83 -12.62
CA GLU A 38 -24.38 -6.83 -13.62
C GLU A 38 -23.72 -6.19 -14.83
N GLY A 39 -23.23 -7.05 -15.74
CA GLY A 39 -22.68 -6.62 -17.01
C GLY A 39 -21.38 -5.84 -16.88
N PRO A 40 -21.19 -4.84 -17.74
CA PRO A 40 -19.93 -4.09 -17.74
C PRO A 40 -19.64 -3.39 -16.42
N GLU A 41 -20.67 -2.98 -15.71
CA GLU A 41 -20.50 -2.31 -14.44
C GLU A 41 -19.90 -3.26 -13.40
N ARG A 42 -20.34 -4.52 -13.40
CA ARG A 42 -19.77 -5.52 -12.50
C ARG A 42 -18.29 -5.72 -12.79
N GLU A 43 -17.92 -5.76 -14.07
CA GLU A 43 -16.52 -5.92 -14.44
C GLU A 43 -15.67 -4.74 -14.00
N ARG A 44 -16.22 -3.52 -14.07
CA ARG A 44 -15.51 -2.34 -13.59
C ARG A 44 -15.27 -2.41 -12.09
N PHE A 45 -16.25 -2.86 -11.32
CA PHE A 45 -16.07 -3.03 -9.87
C PHE A 45 -15.01 -4.07 -9.55
N LYS A 46 -14.98 -5.17 -10.31
CA LYS A 46 -13.96 -6.20 -10.11
C LYS A 46 -12.57 -5.68 -10.42
N GLU A 47 -12.43 -4.94 -11.50
CA GLU A 47 -11.14 -4.37 -11.87
C GLU A 47 -10.67 -3.35 -10.86
N GLN A 48 -11.59 -2.51 -10.37
CA GLN A 48 -11.26 -1.54 -9.34
C GLN A 48 -10.78 -2.23 -8.06
N ALA A 49 -11.48 -3.27 -7.64
CA ALA A 49 -11.08 -4.00 -6.45
C ALA A 49 -9.72 -4.67 -6.63
N ARG A 50 -9.46 -5.20 -7.82
CA ARG A 50 -8.17 -5.83 -8.11
C ARG A 50 -7.04 -4.80 -8.06
N ALA A 51 -7.25 -3.63 -8.65
CA ALA A 51 -6.25 -2.56 -8.64
C ALA A 51 -6.01 -2.05 -7.22
N ASP A 52 -7.09 -1.84 -6.47
CA ASP A 52 -6.98 -1.39 -5.08
C ASP A 52 -6.19 -2.40 -4.24
N PHE A 53 -6.51 -3.67 -4.39
CA PHE A 53 -5.80 -4.71 -3.65
C PHE A 53 -4.32 -4.73 -4.00
N MET A 54 -4.00 -4.69 -5.28
CA MET A 54 -2.61 -4.70 -5.72
C MET A 54 -1.82 -3.52 -5.19
N ASP A 55 -2.42 -2.33 -5.25
CA ASP A 55 -1.76 -1.12 -4.79
C ASP A 55 -1.51 -1.17 -3.28
N PHE A 56 -2.53 -1.54 -2.52
CA PHE A 56 -2.38 -1.60 -1.07
C PHE A 56 -1.45 -2.73 -0.64
N ALA A 57 -1.52 -3.88 -1.31
CA ALA A 57 -0.64 -5.00 -0.98
C ALA A 57 0.81 -4.67 -1.28
N MET A 58 1.06 -3.97 -2.39
CA MET A 58 2.40 -3.56 -2.75
C MET A 58 2.99 -2.65 -1.66
N LEU A 59 2.22 -1.67 -1.21
CA LEU A 59 2.67 -0.79 -0.15
C LEU A 59 2.79 -1.52 1.18
N GLY A 60 1.95 -2.52 1.40
CA GLY A 60 2.04 -3.36 2.60
C GLY A 60 3.27 -4.25 2.63
N ASP A 61 3.86 -4.51 1.47
CA ASP A 61 5.08 -5.30 1.35
C ASP A 61 6.35 -4.43 1.34
N ALA A 62 6.20 -3.13 1.37
CA ALA A 62 7.34 -2.24 1.31
C ALA A 62 8.15 -2.28 2.60
N THR A 63 9.44 -1.98 2.48
CA THR A 63 10.23 -1.58 3.63
C THR A 63 10.25 -0.07 3.68
N ALA A 64 10.13 0.48 4.86
CA ALA A 64 10.05 1.93 5.02
C ALA A 64 11.16 2.42 5.93
N ALA A 65 11.70 3.59 5.60
CA ALA A 65 12.72 4.21 6.40
C ALA A 65 12.58 5.72 6.29
N ILE A 66 13.08 6.43 7.29
CA ILE A 66 13.18 7.87 7.22
C ILE A 66 14.65 8.20 7.12
N GLU A 67 15.04 8.87 6.02
CA GLU A 67 16.41 9.21 5.72
C GLU A 67 16.48 10.72 5.52
N ASP A 68 17.13 11.41 6.42
CA ASP A 68 17.27 12.88 6.36
C ASP A 68 15.92 13.59 6.26
N GLY A 69 14.93 13.11 7.03
CA GLY A 69 13.60 13.70 7.03
C GLY A 69 12.74 13.29 5.85
N VAL A 70 13.21 12.36 5.02
CA VAL A 70 12.48 11.90 3.84
C VAL A 70 11.98 10.47 4.08
N LEU A 71 10.71 10.26 3.87
CA LEU A 71 10.13 8.92 3.94
C LEU A 71 10.48 8.19 2.64
N VAL A 72 11.17 7.06 2.79
CA VAL A 72 11.59 6.24 1.65
C VAL A 72 10.90 4.89 1.76
N LEU A 73 10.19 4.52 0.70
CA LEU A 73 9.55 3.20 0.60
C LEU A 73 10.23 2.42 -0.51
N ARG A 74 10.60 1.18 -0.21
CA ARG A 74 11.23 0.31 -1.19
C ARG A 74 10.37 -0.94 -1.36
N VAL A 75 10.06 -1.25 -2.60
CA VAL A 75 9.28 -2.42 -2.97
C VAL A 75 10.10 -3.23 -3.97
N ASP A 76 10.36 -4.47 -3.63
CA ASP A 76 11.08 -5.36 -4.53
C ASP A 76 10.07 -5.97 -5.50
N LEU A 77 10.16 -5.62 -6.76
CA LEU A 77 9.23 -6.09 -7.79
C LEU A 77 9.67 -7.39 -8.46
N ARG A 78 10.79 -7.94 -8.03
CA ARG A 78 11.24 -9.22 -8.59
C ARG A 78 10.33 -10.33 -8.08
N PRO A 79 10.16 -11.41 -8.88
CA PRO A 79 9.34 -12.52 -8.42
C PRO A 79 9.86 -13.11 -7.10
N ALA A 80 8.96 -13.65 -6.30
CA ALA A 80 9.33 -14.29 -5.04
C ALA A 80 10.35 -15.39 -5.31
N GLY A 81 11.41 -15.40 -4.54
CA GLY A 81 12.49 -16.36 -4.70
C GLY A 81 13.62 -15.86 -5.58
N ALA A 82 13.37 -15.00 -6.55
CA ALA A 82 14.41 -14.49 -7.43
C ALA A 82 15.36 -13.55 -6.70
N GLY A 83 14.85 -12.78 -5.75
CA GLY A 83 15.66 -11.83 -5.01
C GLY A 83 16.23 -12.38 -3.72
N SER A 84 15.73 -13.51 -3.24
CA SER A 84 16.09 -14.01 -1.94
C SER A 84 17.46 -14.67 -1.89
N GLY A 85 17.97 -15.04 -3.04
CA GLY A 85 19.29 -15.66 -3.11
C GLY A 85 20.45 -14.68 -3.21
N SER A 86 20.13 -13.43 -3.30
CA SER A 86 21.17 -12.40 -3.46
C SER A 86 21.68 -11.89 -2.14
#